data_48c6f530ac39368ac8aee2c2ded55375
#
_entry.id   48c6f530ac39368ac8aee2c2ded55375
#
_cell.length_a   1.000
_cell.length_b   1.000
_cell.length_c   1.000
_cell.angle_alpha   90.00
_cell.angle_beta   90.00
_cell.angle_gamma   90.00
#
_symmetry.space_group_name_H-M   'P 1'
#
loop_
_entity.id
_entity.type
_entity.pdbx_description
1 polymer ?
#
loop_
_entity_poly.entity_id
_entity_poly.type
_entity_poly.pdbx_seq_one_letter_code
_entity_poly.pdbx_strand_id
1 'polypeptide(L)'
;MDAAIFRAWIVTAAEVIEANRDHLTQLDAAIGDADHGINLARGFTAVLGALDAAPPGTPGAILTLTGNTLISKVGGASGPLYGMAFRRAGKALGDAADVDLPALSAALDAALAGVQQLGAAREGDKTMVDALAPATRAFGTAIAEGASADEARDALTLAAEAGAEATIAMQALKGRASYLGPRSVGHEDPGAVSTALILRSLRDAARAGR
;
A
#
# COMPACT_ATOMS: atom_id res chain seq x y z
N MET A 1 1.14 14.60 -11.58
CA MET A 1 0.40 13.34 -11.87
C MET A 1 -1.08 13.61 -11.73
N ASP A 2 -1.84 13.38 -12.80
CA ASP A 2 -3.28 13.64 -12.88
C ASP A 2 -4.16 12.43 -12.48
N ALA A 3 -5.46 12.58 -12.58
CA ALA A 3 -6.44 11.53 -12.30
C ALA A 3 -6.24 10.27 -13.17
N ALA A 4 -5.77 10.42 -14.42
CA ALA A 4 -5.55 9.27 -15.30
C ALA A 4 -4.41 8.38 -14.78
N ILE A 5 -3.32 8.97 -14.33
CA ILE A 5 -2.18 8.26 -13.72
C ILE A 5 -2.60 7.58 -12.41
N PHE A 6 -3.37 8.26 -11.55
CA PHE A 6 -3.86 7.64 -10.31
C PHE A 6 -4.83 6.48 -10.58
N ARG A 7 -5.72 6.62 -11.59
CA ARG A 7 -6.56 5.52 -12.00
C ARG A 7 -5.73 4.35 -12.54
N ALA A 8 -4.74 4.61 -13.38
CA ALA A 8 -3.81 3.59 -13.89
C ALA A 8 -3.06 2.90 -12.75
N TRP A 9 -2.61 3.63 -11.73
CA TRP A 9 -2.00 3.05 -10.53
C TRP A 9 -2.93 2.03 -9.86
N ILE A 10 -4.20 2.37 -9.62
CA ILE A 10 -5.14 1.46 -8.96
C ILE A 10 -5.45 0.25 -9.84
N VAL A 11 -5.55 0.41 -11.17
CA VAL A 11 -5.71 -0.70 -12.12
C VAL A 11 -4.49 -1.63 -12.05
N THR A 12 -3.28 -1.09 -12.18
CA THR A 12 -2.03 -1.87 -12.10
C THR A 12 -1.89 -2.57 -10.73
N ALA A 13 -2.26 -1.90 -9.64
CA ALA A 13 -2.27 -2.52 -8.32
C ALA A 13 -3.23 -3.71 -8.23
N ALA A 14 -4.43 -3.57 -8.80
CA ALA A 14 -5.41 -4.67 -8.85
C ALA A 14 -4.85 -5.88 -9.64
N GLU A 15 -4.25 -5.64 -10.80
CA GLU A 15 -3.63 -6.67 -11.64
C GLU A 15 -2.48 -7.39 -10.93
N VAL A 16 -1.59 -6.61 -10.29
CA VAL A 16 -0.43 -7.17 -9.57
C VAL A 16 -0.87 -7.94 -8.32
N ILE A 17 -1.86 -7.47 -7.58
CA ILE A 17 -2.41 -8.19 -6.43
C ILE A 17 -3.09 -9.49 -6.87
N GLU A 18 -3.87 -9.48 -7.96
CA GLU A 18 -4.48 -10.72 -8.50
C GLU A 18 -3.41 -11.71 -8.96
N ALA A 19 -2.38 -11.25 -9.67
CA ALA A 19 -1.26 -12.09 -10.11
C ALA A 19 -0.47 -12.71 -8.95
N ASN A 20 -0.43 -12.05 -7.79
CA ASN A 20 0.26 -12.51 -6.59
C ASN A 20 -0.69 -13.09 -5.52
N ARG A 21 -1.99 -13.27 -5.83
CA ARG A 21 -3.00 -13.72 -4.87
C ARG A 21 -2.60 -14.98 -4.11
N ASP A 22 -2.20 -16.00 -4.84
CA ASP A 22 -1.87 -17.30 -4.25
C ASP A 22 -0.57 -17.22 -3.43
N HIS A 23 0.42 -16.46 -3.87
CA HIS A 23 1.64 -16.20 -3.11
C HIS A 23 1.36 -15.48 -1.79
N LEU A 24 0.59 -14.40 -1.82
CA LEU A 24 0.18 -13.66 -0.62
C LEU A 24 -0.64 -14.52 0.36
N THR A 25 -1.47 -15.42 -0.19
CA THR A 25 -2.23 -16.38 0.61
C THR A 25 -1.31 -17.42 1.27
N GLN A 26 -0.27 -17.89 0.56
CA GLN A 26 0.73 -18.81 1.12
C GLN A 26 1.57 -18.17 2.22
N LEU A 27 2.00 -16.90 2.05
CA LEU A 27 2.69 -16.17 3.10
C LEU A 27 1.82 -16.06 4.36
N ASP A 28 0.55 -15.72 4.18
CA ASP A 28 -0.40 -15.61 5.29
C ASP A 28 -0.70 -16.97 5.93
N ALA A 29 -0.74 -18.05 5.17
CA ALA A 29 -0.92 -19.42 5.70
C ALA A 29 0.19 -19.83 6.69
N ALA A 30 1.39 -19.28 6.52
CA ALA A 30 2.52 -19.59 7.40
C ALA A 30 2.42 -18.90 8.76
N ILE A 31 1.81 -17.71 8.84
CA ILE A 31 1.79 -16.87 10.05
C ILE A 31 0.42 -16.24 10.37
N GLY A 32 -0.64 -16.57 9.62
CA GLY A 32 -1.97 -16.00 9.73
C GLY A 32 -3.08 -17.03 9.55
N ASP A 33 -4.11 -16.67 8.79
CA ASP A 33 -5.30 -17.49 8.53
C ASP A 33 -5.54 -17.80 7.04
N ALA A 34 -4.52 -17.61 6.20
CA ALA A 34 -4.51 -17.95 4.78
C ALA A 34 -5.57 -17.23 3.92
N ASP A 35 -5.89 -15.99 4.25
CA ASP A 35 -6.94 -15.26 3.55
C ASP A 35 -6.50 -13.92 2.92
N HIS A 36 -5.28 -13.43 3.24
CA HIS A 36 -4.80 -12.11 2.86
C HIS A 36 -4.85 -11.86 1.34
N GLY A 37 -4.27 -12.75 0.54
CA GLY A 37 -4.24 -12.60 -0.91
C GLY A 37 -5.65 -12.63 -1.52
N ILE A 38 -6.48 -13.58 -1.09
CA ILE A 38 -7.86 -13.75 -1.57
C ILE A 38 -8.70 -12.52 -1.23
N ASN A 39 -8.61 -12.04 0.02
CA ASN A 39 -9.37 -10.89 0.47
C ASN A 39 -8.97 -9.61 -0.24
N LEU A 40 -7.66 -9.39 -0.42
CA LEU A 40 -7.14 -8.19 -1.06
C LEU A 40 -7.49 -8.16 -2.57
N ALA A 41 -7.33 -9.28 -3.29
CA ALA A 41 -7.71 -9.41 -4.70
C ALA A 41 -9.21 -9.13 -4.90
N ARG A 42 -10.08 -9.73 -4.08
CA ARG A 42 -11.52 -9.43 -4.09
C ARG A 42 -11.81 -7.95 -3.84
N GLY A 43 -11.08 -7.33 -2.91
CA GLY A 43 -11.21 -5.91 -2.60
C GLY A 43 -10.86 -5.02 -3.78
N PHE A 44 -9.74 -5.27 -4.44
CA PHE A 44 -9.31 -4.49 -5.60
C PHE A 44 -10.22 -4.71 -6.81
N THR A 45 -10.75 -5.93 -7.03
CA THR A 45 -11.78 -6.17 -8.05
C THR A 45 -13.01 -5.30 -7.81
N ALA A 46 -13.47 -5.20 -6.56
CA ALA A 46 -14.60 -4.32 -6.22
C ALA A 46 -14.27 -2.84 -6.40
N VAL A 47 -13.02 -2.44 -6.15
CA VAL A 47 -12.54 -1.06 -6.40
C VAL A 47 -12.64 -0.72 -7.88
N LEU A 48 -12.18 -1.60 -8.78
CA LEU A 48 -12.28 -1.38 -10.22
C LEU A 48 -13.75 -1.19 -10.66
N GLY A 49 -14.65 -2.04 -10.19
CA GLY A 49 -16.08 -1.88 -10.45
C GLY A 49 -16.65 -0.55 -9.94
N ALA A 50 -16.21 -0.07 -8.79
CA ALA A 50 -16.65 1.21 -8.24
C ALA A 50 -16.09 2.40 -9.05
N LEU A 51 -14.83 2.35 -9.48
CA LEU A 51 -14.21 3.36 -10.34
C LEU A 51 -14.87 3.45 -11.73
N ASP A 52 -15.34 2.32 -12.25
CA ASP A 52 -16.05 2.27 -13.55
C ASP A 52 -17.47 2.80 -13.44
N ALA A 53 -18.17 2.47 -12.35
CA ALA A 53 -19.57 2.89 -12.13
C ALA A 53 -19.69 4.40 -11.86
N ALA A 54 -18.70 5.02 -11.19
CA ALA A 54 -18.70 6.43 -10.86
C ALA A 54 -17.27 6.99 -10.95
N PRO A 55 -16.76 7.27 -12.16
CA PRO A 55 -15.36 7.71 -12.36
C PRO A 55 -15.08 9.03 -11.65
N PRO A 56 -14.17 9.06 -10.64
CA PRO A 56 -13.80 10.30 -9.98
C PRO A 56 -12.91 11.18 -10.85
N GLY A 57 -13.08 12.50 -10.73
CA GLY A 57 -12.36 13.49 -11.57
C GLY A 57 -11.00 13.92 -11.02
N THR A 58 -10.66 13.57 -9.77
CA THR A 58 -9.40 14.01 -9.14
C THR A 58 -8.64 12.85 -8.51
N PRO A 59 -7.30 12.94 -8.40
CA PRO A 59 -6.47 11.97 -7.68
C PRO A 59 -6.97 11.66 -6.27
N GLY A 60 -7.31 12.70 -5.50
CA GLY A 60 -7.80 12.55 -4.13
C GLY A 60 -9.12 11.81 -4.04
N ALA A 61 -10.05 12.06 -4.98
CA ALA A 61 -11.33 11.35 -5.05
C ALA A 61 -11.16 9.88 -5.44
N ILE A 62 -10.22 9.55 -6.35
CA ILE A 62 -9.87 8.17 -6.71
C ILE A 62 -9.40 7.39 -5.48
N LEU A 63 -8.43 7.95 -4.73
CA LEU A 63 -7.91 7.29 -3.53
C LEU A 63 -8.97 7.17 -2.43
N THR A 64 -9.81 8.18 -2.27
CA THR A 64 -10.92 8.14 -1.29
C THR A 64 -11.93 7.05 -1.64
N LEU A 65 -12.35 6.94 -2.91
CA LEU A 65 -13.24 5.88 -3.36
C LEU A 65 -12.61 4.50 -3.18
N THR A 66 -11.32 4.35 -3.55
CA THR A 66 -10.54 3.13 -3.34
C THR A 66 -10.57 2.73 -1.86
N GLY A 67 -10.23 3.65 -0.96
CA GLY A 67 -10.21 3.37 0.47
C GLY A 67 -11.58 3.00 1.04
N ASN A 68 -12.63 3.70 0.67
CA ASN A 68 -14.00 3.39 1.11
C ASN A 68 -14.45 2.00 0.66
N THR A 69 -14.11 1.64 -0.58
CA THR A 69 -14.47 0.32 -1.15
C THR A 69 -13.71 -0.80 -0.45
N LEU A 70 -12.39 -0.63 -0.20
CA LEU A 70 -11.60 -1.62 0.53
C LEU A 70 -12.13 -1.86 1.94
N ILE A 71 -12.48 -0.80 2.69
CA ILE A 71 -13.10 -0.93 4.02
C ILE A 71 -14.37 -1.79 3.97
N SER A 72 -15.19 -1.61 2.94
CA SER A 72 -16.49 -2.28 2.85
C SER A 72 -16.42 -3.70 2.28
N LYS A 73 -15.38 -4.07 1.54
CA LYS A 73 -15.31 -5.30 0.74
C LYS A 73 -14.21 -6.27 1.14
N VAL A 74 -13.17 -5.80 1.85
CA VAL A 74 -12.06 -6.63 2.30
C VAL A 74 -12.28 -7.05 3.74
N GLY A 75 -12.21 -8.35 3.99
CA GLY A 75 -12.29 -8.92 5.35
C GLY A 75 -10.99 -8.75 6.13
N GLY A 76 -11.01 -9.16 7.39
CA GLY A 76 -9.85 -9.13 8.26
C GLY A 76 -9.35 -7.71 8.59
N ALA A 77 -8.10 -7.61 9.02
CA ALA A 77 -7.47 -6.33 9.35
C ALA A 77 -7.04 -5.53 8.11
N SER A 78 -6.77 -6.21 6.99
CA SER A 78 -6.26 -5.58 5.76
C SER A 78 -7.24 -4.57 5.15
N GLY A 79 -8.54 -4.86 5.15
CA GLY A 79 -9.55 -3.93 4.65
C GLY A 79 -9.52 -2.56 5.33
N PRO A 80 -9.72 -2.50 6.63
CA PRO A 80 -9.61 -1.25 7.39
C PRO A 80 -8.25 -0.56 7.25
N LEU A 81 -7.14 -1.27 7.25
CA LEU A 81 -5.79 -0.69 7.19
C LEU A 81 -5.48 -0.09 5.82
N TYR A 82 -5.64 -0.85 4.73
CA TYR A 82 -5.47 -0.31 3.37
C TYR A 82 -6.50 0.77 3.08
N GLY A 83 -7.74 0.56 3.48
CA GLY A 83 -8.77 1.56 3.32
C GLY A 83 -8.45 2.87 4.04
N MET A 84 -7.90 2.82 5.25
CA MET A 84 -7.44 4.00 5.97
C MET A 84 -6.26 4.68 5.26
N ALA A 85 -5.28 3.91 4.78
CA ALA A 85 -4.15 4.44 4.02
C ALA A 85 -4.63 5.24 2.80
N PHE A 86 -5.43 4.64 1.94
CA PHE A 86 -5.95 5.30 0.73
C PHE A 86 -6.83 6.51 1.05
N ARG A 87 -7.71 6.43 2.06
CA ARG A 87 -8.55 7.56 2.47
C ARG A 87 -7.74 8.73 3.01
N ARG A 88 -6.72 8.48 3.82
CA ARG A 88 -5.86 9.54 4.37
C ARG A 88 -5.03 10.19 3.28
N ALA A 89 -4.47 9.40 2.35
CA ALA A 89 -3.79 9.91 1.18
C ALA A 89 -4.73 10.77 0.31
N GLY A 90 -5.92 10.26 0.00
CA GLY A 90 -6.91 10.98 -0.80
C GLY A 90 -7.34 12.30 -0.15
N LYS A 91 -7.54 12.29 1.18
CA LYS A 91 -7.87 13.52 1.93
C LYS A 91 -6.72 14.54 1.90
N ALA A 92 -5.47 14.10 1.96
CA ALA A 92 -4.31 14.98 1.91
C ALA A 92 -4.15 15.65 0.53
N LEU A 93 -4.51 14.96 -0.56
CA LEU A 93 -4.51 15.50 -1.92
C LEU A 93 -5.69 16.45 -2.18
N GLY A 94 -6.83 16.27 -1.48
CA GLY A 94 -8.03 17.09 -1.69
C GLY A 94 -8.53 17.04 -3.13
N ASP A 95 -8.91 18.21 -3.67
CA ASP A 95 -9.46 18.37 -5.02
C ASP A 95 -8.41 18.78 -6.06
N ALA A 96 -7.11 18.61 -5.77
CA ALA A 96 -6.04 18.95 -6.70
C ALA A 96 -6.20 18.15 -7.99
N ALA A 97 -6.17 18.84 -9.14
CA ALA A 97 -6.24 18.20 -10.46
C ALA A 97 -4.92 17.50 -10.81
N ASP A 98 -3.80 18.09 -10.39
CA ASP A 98 -2.45 17.56 -10.57
C ASP A 98 -1.72 17.46 -9.23
N VAL A 99 -0.94 16.39 -9.08
CA VAL A 99 -0.15 16.07 -7.88
C VAL A 99 1.32 16.11 -8.24
N ASP A 100 2.05 17.02 -7.62
CA ASP A 100 3.52 17.09 -7.68
C ASP A 100 4.16 16.12 -6.65
N LEU A 101 5.49 16.05 -6.66
CA LEU A 101 6.20 15.15 -5.74
C LEU A 101 6.03 15.52 -4.26
N PRO A 102 6.09 16.80 -3.85
CA PRO A 102 5.83 17.19 -2.46
C PRO A 102 4.41 16.84 -1.99
N ALA A 103 3.39 17.05 -2.82
CA ALA A 103 2.02 16.67 -2.49
C ALA A 103 1.85 15.15 -2.37
N LEU A 104 2.49 14.37 -3.26
CA LEU A 104 2.50 12.93 -3.17
C LEU A 104 3.20 12.45 -1.88
N SER A 105 4.34 13.06 -1.52
CA SER A 105 5.04 12.74 -0.26
C SER A 105 4.14 12.98 0.95
N ALA A 106 3.50 14.13 1.03
CA ALA A 106 2.56 14.44 2.11
C ALA A 106 1.37 13.45 2.15
N ALA A 107 0.88 13.00 0.99
CA ALA A 107 -0.18 12.00 0.92
C ALA A 107 0.27 10.62 1.43
N LEU A 108 1.49 10.20 1.09
CA LEU A 108 2.08 8.95 1.58
C LEU A 108 2.32 9.00 3.10
N ASP A 109 2.80 10.12 3.62
CA ASP A 109 2.97 10.33 5.06
C ASP A 109 1.62 10.29 5.80
N ALA A 110 0.57 10.88 5.22
CA ALA A 110 -0.78 10.82 5.77
C ALA A 110 -1.33 9.38 5.76
N ALA A 111 -1.02 8.59 4.71
CA ALA A 111 -1.37 7.17 4.65
C ALA A 111 -0.68 6.38 5.77
N LEU A 112 0.64 6.54 5.94
CA LEU A 112 1.41 5.91 7.00
C LEU A 112 0.87 6.25 8.38
N ALA A 113 0.65 7.54 8.66
CA ALA A 113 0.08 7.99 9.94
C ALA A 113 -1.30 7.36 10.20
N GLY A 114 -2.13 7.23 9.16
CA GLY A 114 -3.45 6.58 9.26
C GLY A 114 -3.35 5.10 9.61
N VAL A 115 -2.45 4.36 8.98
CA VAL A 115 -2.17 2.94 9.27
C VAL A 115 -1.65 2.77 10.68
N GLN A 116 -0.65 3.57 11.07
CA GLN A 116 -0.07 3.51 12.41
C GLN A 116 -1.09 3.84 13.50
N GLN A 117 -1.94 4.83 13.28
CA GLN A 117 -3.00 5.20 14.24
C GLN A 117 -4.02 4.07 14.41
N LEU A 118 -4.47 3.46 13.30
CA LEU A 118 -5.50 2.42 13.36
C LEU A 118 -4.94 1.08 13.84
N GLY A 119 -3.77 0.68 13.33
CA GLY A 119 -3.14 -0.61 13.65
C GLY A 119 -2.32 -0.59 14.94
N ALA A 120 -2.09 0.60 15.52
CA ALA A 120 -1.17 0.79 16.65
C ALA A 120 0.19 0.08 16.42
N ALA A 121 0.67 0.09 15.16
CA ALA A 121 1.89 -0.58 14.71
C ALA A 121 2.99 0.45 14.39
N ARG A 122 4.22 0.00 14.55
CA ARG A 122 5.44 0.77 14.23
C ARG A 122 6.43 -0.11 13.46
N GLU A 123 7.48 0.49 12.92
CA GLU A 123 8.58 -0.29 12.32
C GLU A 123 9.16 -1.28 13.35
N GLY A 124 9.42 -2.50 12.91
CA GLY A 124 9.88 -3.61 13.75
C GLY A 124 8.76 -4.50 14.30
N ASP A 125 7.49 -4.14 14.12
CA ASP A 125 6.35 -4.94 14.59
C ASP A 125 5.97 -6.08 13.64
N LYS A 126 6.64 -6.20 12.47
CA LYS A 126 6.38 -7.16 11.39
C LYS A 126 4.98 -7.00 10.83
N THR A 127 4.77 -5.89 10.12
CA THR A 127 3.49 -5.51 9.51
C THR A 127 3.72 -4.74 8.21
N MET A 128 2.64 -4.34 7.53
CA MET A 128 2.70 -3.43 6.38
C MET A 128 3.46 -2.11 6.67
N VAL A 129 3.60 -1.70 7.94
CA VAL A 129 4.34 -0.49 8.32
C VAL A 129 5.83 -0.66 8.02
N ASP A 130 6.36 -1.88 8.10
CA ASP A 130 7.76 -2.18 7.85
C ASP A 130 8.16 -2.01 6.37
N ALA A 131 7.20 -2.05 5.47
CA ALA A 131 7.41 -1.66 4.07
C ALA A 131 7.07 -0.18 3.83
N LEU A 132 5.94 0.31 4.37
CA LEU A 132 5.44 1.64 4.09
C LEU A 132 6.31 2.76 4.69
N ALA A 133 6.76 2.62 5.94
CA ALA A 133 7.51 3.67 6.62
C ALA A 133 8.91 3.93 6.01
N PRO A 134 9.74 2.91 5.71
CA PRO A 134 11.00 3.16 5.02
C PRO A 134 10.78 3.70 3.59
N ALA A 135 9.72 3.27 2.91
CA ALA A 135 9.37 3.75 1.57
C ALA A 135 9.03 5.25 1.56
N THR A 136 8.14 5.71 2.46
CA THR A 136 7.79 7.14 2.55
C THR A 136 9.00 7.98 2.91
N ARG A 137 9.84 7.52 3.83
CA ARG A 137 11.08 8.20 4.21
C ARG A 137 12.07 8.30 3.05
N ALA A 138 12.31 7.22 2.31
CA ALA A 138 13.20 7.21 1.16
C ALA A 138 12.71 8.15 0.05
N PHE A 139 11.40 8.18 -0.21
CA PHE A 139 10.77 9.07 -1.17
C PHE A 139 10.98 10.55 -0.78
N GLY A 140 10.70 10.91 0.47
CA GLY A 140 10.87 12.27 0.97
C GLY A 140 12.33 12.71 0.94
N THR A 141 13.28 11.83 1.29
CA THR A 141 14.73 12.10 1.22
C THR A 141 15.16 12.35 -0.22
N ALA A 142 14.78 11.50 -1.17
CA ALA A 142 15.12 11.67 -2.57
C ALA A 142 14.62 13.03 -3.13
N ILE A 143 13.39 13.43 -2.77
CA ILE A 143 12.85 14.75 -3.16
C ILE A 143 13.68 15.88 -2.55
N ALA A 144 14.02 15.79 -1.28
CA ALA A 144 14.81 16.83 -0.59
C ALA A 144 16.23 16.98 -1.17
N GLU A 145 16.78 15.90 -1.71
CA GLU A 145 18.08 15.86 -2.38
C GLU A 145 18.01 16.28 -3.87
N GLY A 146 16.82 16.62 -4.37
CA GLY A 146 16.63 17.09 -5.74
C GLY A 146 16.60 15.99 -6.80
N ALA A 147 16.30 14.75 -6.41
CA ALA A 147 16.15 13.64 -7.33
C ALA A 147 15.01 13.89 -8.33
N SER A 148 15.14 13.34 -9.52
CA SER A 148 14.06 13.32 -10.50
C SER A 148 12.85 12.53 -9.99
N ALA A 149 11.70 12.73 -10.61
CA ALA A 149 10.49 12.03 -10.25
C ALA A 149 10.61 10.50 -10.38
N ASP A 150 11.42 10.01 -11.33
CA ASP A 150 11.66 8.57 -11.48
C ASP A 150 12.58 8.03 -10.40
N GLU A 151 13.68 8.73 -10.11
CA GLU A 151 14.60 8.34 -9.04
C GLU A 151 13.90 8.32 -7.68
N ALA A 152 13.05 9.31 -7.38
CA ALA A 152 12.27 9.32 -6.14
C ALA A 152 11.31 8.12 -6.06
N ARG A 153 10.59 7.78 -7.14
CA ARG A 153 9.71 6.60 -7.18
C ARG A 153 10.48 5.27 -7.13
N ASP A 154 11.69 5.22 -7.68
CA ASP A 154 12.57 4.06 -7.52
C ASP A 154 13.01 3.90 -6.07
N ALA A 155 13.43 4.98 -5.41
CA ALA A 155 13.78 4.97 -3.99
C ALA A 155 12.61 4.49 -3.11
N LEU A 156 11.39 4.97 -3.37
CA LEU A 156 10.16 4.49 -2.73
C LEU A 156 10.00 2.98 -2.86
N THR A 157 10.11 2.47 -4.09
CA THR A 157 9.87 1.06 -4.41
C THR A 157 10.93 0.16 -3.78
N LEU A 158 12.20 0.50 -3.95
CA LEU A 158 13.33 -0.28 -3.41
C LEU A 158 13.28 -0.34 -1.89
N ALA A 159 12.95 0.78 -1.22
CA ALA A 159 12.82 0.80 0.23
C ALA A 159 11.62 -0.02 0.73
N ALA A 160 10.50 -0.04 -0.01
CA ALA A 160 9.36 -0.88 0.32
C ALA A 160 9.69 -2.37 0.20
N GLU A 161 10.35 -2.77 -0.88
CA GLU A 161 10.76 -4.16 -1.13
C GLU A 161 11.77 -4.64 -0.07
N ALA A 162 12.79 -3.82 0.22
CA ALA A 162 13.75 -4.13 1.29
C ALA A 162 13.09 -4.21 2.67
N GLY A 163 12.11 -3.35 2.94
CA GLY A 163 11.35 -3.37 4.19
C GLY A 163 10.48 -4.63 4.33
N ALA A 164 9.87 -5.10 3.23
CA ALA A 164 9.13 -6.35 3.22
C ALA A 164 10.06 -7.54 3.50
N GLU A 165 11.18 -7.65 2.79
CA GLU A 165 12.18 -8.70 3.01
C GLU A 165 12.72 -8.71 4.44
N ALA A 166 12.97 -7.54 5.03
CA ALA A 166 13.47 -7.43 6.40
C ALA A 166 12.50 -8.04 7.43
N THR A 167 11.20 -8.14 7.13
CA THR A 167 10.23 -8.77 8.04
C THR A 167 10.50 -10.26 8.29
N ILE A 168 11.26 -10.95 7.41
CA ILE A 168 11.61 -12.37 7.58
C ILE A 168 12.32 -12.60 8.91
N ALA A 169 13.25 -11.74 9.27
CA ALA A 169 14.04 -11.87 10.50
C ALA A 169 13.31 -11.35 11.76
N MET A 170 12.17 -10.67 11.61
CA MET A 170 11.43 -10.08 12.72
C MET A 170 10.50 -11.10 13.38
N GLN A 171 10.31 -10.97 14.70
CA GLN A 171 9.20 -11.58 15.41
C GLN A 171 7.98 -10.66 15.30
N ALA A 172 6.82 -11.23 14.95
CA ALA A 172 5.58 -10.46 14.88
C ALA A 172 5.09 -10.00 16.26
N LEU A 173 4.82 -8.70 16.37
CA LEU A 173 4.31 -8.07 17.59
C LEU A 173 2.86 -7.59 17.41
N LYS A 174 2.33 -7.62 16.20
CA LYS A 174 0.98 -7.18 15.83
C LYS A 174 0.29 -8.19 14.91
N GLY A 175 -1.02 -8.04 14.79
CA GLY A 175 -1.82 -8.90 13.93
C GLY A 175 -1.88 -10.36 14.40
N ARG A 176 -2.40 -11.24 13.52
CA ARG A 176 -2.54 -12.68 13.83
C ARG A 176 -1.20 -13.36 14.03
N ALA A 177 -0.19 -12.99 13.26
CA ALA A 177 1.16 -13.53 13.36
C ALA A 177 1.76 -13.39 14.78
N SER A 178 1.35 -12.39 15.56
CA SER A 178 1.84 -12.18 16.93
C SER A 178 1.49 -13.33 17.89
N TYR A 179 0.41 -14.07 17.62
CA TYR A 179 0.04 -15.25 18.45
C TYR A 179 1.04 -16.42 18.32
N LEU A 180 1.85 -16.41 17.25
CA LEU A 180 2.90 -17.43 17.06
C LEU A 180 4.17 -17.13 17.88
N GLY A 181 4.35 -15.87 18.33
CA GLY A 181 5.56 -15.45 19.03
C GLY A 181 6.82 -15.71 18.18
N PRO A 182 7.86 -16.37 18.74
CA PRO A 182 9.10 -16.64 18.02
C PRO A 182 8.94 -17.50 16.75
N ARG A 183 7.86 -18.28 16.64
CA ARG A 183 7.58 -19.10 15.45
C ARG A 183 7.20 -18.25 14.21
N SER A 184 6.92 -16.96 14.37
CA SER A 184 6.70 -16.04 13.27
C SER A 184 8.01 -15.62 12.56
N VAL A 185 9.16 -15.85 13.19
CA VAL A 185 10.48 -15.59 12.59
C VAL A 185 10.76 -16.57 11.46
N GLY A 186 11.39 -16.12 10.37
CA GLY A 186 11.70 -16.92 9.20
C GLY A 186 10.63 -16.86 8.10
N HIS A 187 9.54 -16.13 8.33
CA HIS A 187 8.45 -15.93 7.37
C HIS A 187 8.30 -14.46 7.03
N GLU A 188 8.04 -14.13 5.78
CA GLU A 188 7.80 -12.77 5.32
C GLU A 188 6.37 -12.32 5.66
N ASP A 189 6.17 -11.04 6.01
CA ASP A 189 4.84 -10.52 6.32
C ASP A 189 4.02 -10.27 5.05
N PRO A 190 2.84 -10.89 4.88
CA PRO A 190 2.02 -10.72 3.69
C PRO A 190 1.54 -9.27 3.49
N GLY A 191 1.33 -8.53 4.58
CA GLY A 191 0.95 -7.11 4.51
C GLY A 191 2.09 -6.23 4.02
N ALA A 192 3.34 -6.51 4.43
CA ALA A 192 4.52 -5.80 3.93
C ALA A 192 4.73 -6.07 2.43
N VAL A 193 4.63 -7.34 1.99
CA VAL A 193 4.76 -7.73 0.59
C VAL A 193 3.70 -7.06 -0.27
N SER A 194 2.43 -7.12 0.10
CA SER A 194 1.36 -6.49 -0.67
C SER A 194 1.48 -4.95 -0.69
N THR A 195 2.02 -4.33 0.36
CA THR A 195 2.34 -2.89 0.37
C THR A 195 3.43 -2.55 -0.64
N ALA A 196 4.52 -3.32 -0.69
CA ALA A 196 5.58 -3.14 -1.68
C ALA A 196 5.05 -3.30 -3.11
N LEU A 197 4.19 -4.30 -3.37
CA LEU A 197 3.54 -4.49 -4.67
C LEU A 197 2.68 -3.29 -5.09
N ILE A 198 1.89 -2.72 -4.18
CA ILE A 198 1.05 -1.55 -4.43
C ILE A 198 1.90 -0.30 -4.72
N LEU A 199 2.99 -0.08 -3.98
CA LEU A 199 3.90 1.05 -4.21
C LEU A 199 4.68 0.90 -5.52
N ARG A 200 5.11 -0.32 -5.87
CA ARG A 200 5.70 -0.61 -7.18
C ARG A 200 4.74 -0.28 -8.32
N SER A 201 3.47 -0.61 -8.16
CA SER A 201 2.43 -0.31 -9.17
C SER A 201 2.26 1.19 -9.40
N LEU A 202 2.46 2.03 -8.38
CA LEU A 202 2.47 3.50 -8.53
C LEU A 202 3.62 3.96 -9.45
N ARG A 203 4.83 3.45 -9.22
CA ARG A 203 5.99 3.73 -10.07
C ARG A 203 5.74 3.33 -11.51
N ASP A 204 5.24 2.11 -11.72
CA ASP A 204 5.06 1.53 -13.04
C ASP A 204 3.97 2.27 -13.83
N ALA A 205 2.83 2.59 -13.20
CA ALA A 205 1.77 3.40 -13.79
C ALA A 205 2.23 4.82 -14.17
N ALA A 206 3.03 5.46 -13.32
CA ALA A 206 3.56 6.79 -13.58
C ALA A 206 4.59 6.80 -14.74
N ARG A 207 5.26 5.69 -15.01
CA ARG A 207 6.17 5.53 -16.17
C ARG A 207 5.41 5.27 -17.46
N ALA A 208 4.36 4.47 -17.40
CA ALA A 208 3.54 4.14 -18.58
C ALA A 208 2.68 5.33 -19.07
N GLY A 209 2.33 6.27 -18.20
CA GLY A 209 1.50 7.44 -18.51
C GLY A 209 2.25 8.65 -19.10
N ARG A 210 3.49 8.47 -19.59
CA ARG A 210 4.29 9.53 -20.24
C ARG A 210 4.24 9.49 -21.75
#